data_7e01aadd8e55c79da9bc4aaa5810b76d
#
_entry.id   7e01aadd8e55c79da9bc4aaa5810b76d
#
_cell.length_a   1.000
_cell.length_b   1.000
_cell.length_c   1.000
_cell.angle_alpha   90.00
_cell.angle_beta   90.00
_cell.angle_gamma   90.00
#
_symmetry.space_group_name_H-M   'P 1'
#
loop_
_entity.id
_entity.type
_entity.pdbx_description
1 polymer ?
#
loop_
_entity_poly.entity_id
_entity_poly.type
_entity_poly.pdbx_seq_one_letter_code
_entity_poly.pdbx_strand_id
1 'polypeptide(L)'
;TSAMDIDVDRFAALDKPNYRFLEFPGPPSDRPYVLVNMVVSADGKTVIQGTERGLGSPTDQLLLHELRSHADVVLNGAGTLRASGTSSRLDDIALEEIRVRKGKARLPIAAILSSSGDLPLGDRLFTARDFDAVVYLAASVSNERAETIAATGRSVYRVPTGNEVPAMLAHMRETLACQLLLLEGGPMLNGEFFRHALIDEFFLTISALITGGDRV
;
A
#
# COMPACT_ATOMS: atom_id res chain seq x y z
N THR A 1 -25.27 -37.17 -13.43
CA THR A 1 -24.50 -36.44 -12.41
C THR A 1 -25.07 -35.04 -12.31
N SER A 2 -25.94 -34.85 -11.31
CA SER A 2 -26.52 -33.55 -10.98
C SER A 2 -25.41 -32.59 -10.57
N ALA A 3 -25.29 -31.45 -11.25
CA ALA A 3 -24.48 -30.34 -10.77
C ALA A 3 -25.06 -29.92 -9.41
N MET A 4 -24.23 -29.87 -8.40
CA MET A 4 -24.60 -29.39 -7.09
C MET A 4 -24.80 -27.87 -7.24
N ASP A 5 -26.06 -27.40 -7.21
CA ASP A 5 -26.39 -25.99 -7.15
C ASP A 5 -25.81 -25.44 -5.85
N ILE A 6 -24.69 -24.75 -5.96
CA ILE A 6 -24.10 -24.03 -4.83
C ILE A 6 -24.93 -22.75 -4.69
N ASP A 7 -25.71 -22.71 -3.61
CA ASP A 7 -26.47 -21.52 -3.23
C ASP A 7 -25.49 -20.38 -2.88
N VAL A 8 -25.16 -19.57 -3.87
CA VAL A 8 -24.22 -18.45 -3.74
C VAL A 8 -24.73 -17.40 -2.75
N ASP A 9 -26.04 -17.26 -2.60
CA ASP A 9 -26.69 -16.29 -1.70
C ASP A 9 -26.48 -16.67 -0.21
N ARG A 10 -26.28 -17.97 0.07
CA ARG A 10 -25.97 -18.43 1.42
C ARG A 10 -24.58 -17.98 1.90
N PHE A 11 -23.65 -17.71 0.99
CA PHE A 11 -22.32 -17.17 1.31
C PHE A 11 -22.32 -15.65 1.38
N ALA A 12 -23.26 -14.96 0.73
CA ALA A 12 -23.43 -13.51 0.84
C ALA A 12 -23.91 -13.04 2.23
N ALA A 13 -24.47 -13.97 3.04
CA ALA A 13 -24.91 -13.71 4.40
C ALA A 13 -23.82 -13.88 5.47
N LEU A 14 -22.61 -14.29 5.09
CA LEU A 14 -21.47 -14.26 6.02
C LEU A 14 -21.09 -12.81 6.28
N ASP A 15 -21.17 -12.37 7.54
CA ASP A 15 -20.72 -11.05 7.95
C ASP A 15 -19.29 -10.85 7.45
N LYS A 16 -19.09 -9.84 6.58
CA LYS A 16 -17.73 -9.51 6.14
C LYS A 16 -16.91 -9.10 7.37
N PRO A 17 -15.63 -9.41 7.43
CA PRO A 17 -14.74 -8.85 8.42
C PRO A 17 -14.87 -7.33 8.48
N ASN A 18 -14.71 -6.73 9.63
CA ASN A 18 -14.78 -5.29 9.82
C ASN A 18 -13.47 -4.80 10.45
N TYR A 19 -12.69 -4.06 9.69
CA TYR A 19 -11.39 -3.56 10.11
C TYR A 19 -11.44 -2.10 10.63
N ARG A 20 -12.61 -1.45 10.65
CA ARG A 20 -12.78 -0.05 11.09
C ARG A 20 -12.38 0.19 12.54
N PHE A 21 -12.52 -0.84 13.37
CA PHE A 21 -12.34 -0.75 14.82
C PHE A 21 -11.12 -1.53 15.33
N LEU A 22 -10.22 -1.91 14.43
CA LEU A 22 -8.96 -2.52 14.85
C LEU A 22 -8.16 -1.54 15.70
N GLU A 23 -7.49 -2.09 16.69
CA GLU A 23 -6.51 -1.38 17.53
C GLU A 23 -5.15 -2.00 17.28
N PHE A 24 -4.16 -1.14 17.11
CA PHE A 24 -2.79 -1.58 16.84
C PHE A 24 -1.89 -1.18 18.01
N PRO A 25 -0.86 -1.97 18.32
CA PRO A 25 0.17 -1.58 19.27
C PRO A 25 0.83 -0.25 18.89
N GLY A 26 1.44 0.41 19.87
CA GLY A 26 2.29 1.55 19.59
C GLY A 26 3.49 1.16 18.73
N PRO A 27 4.02 2.08 17.92
CA PRO A 27 5.14 1.81 17.04
C PRO A 27 6.41 1.51 17.85
N PRO A 28 7.37 0.75 17.29
CA PRO A 28 8.75 0.72 17.77
C PRO A 28 9.35 2.12 17.87
N SER A 29 10.43 2.27 18.64
CA SER A 29 11.05 3.57 18.88
C SER A 29 11.67 4.18 17.61
N ASP A 30 12.16 3.34 16.71
CA ASP A 30 12.99 3.66 15.55
C ASP A 30 12.26 3.62 14.22
N ARG A 31 11.02 3.12 14.18
CA ARG A 31 10.23 2.98 12.96
C ARG A 31 8.73 2.99 13.23
N PRO A 32 7.87 3.19 12.20
CA PRO A 32 6.44 2.95 12.33
C PRO A 32 6.12 1.48 12.62
N TYR A 33 4.93 1.22 13.17
CA TYR A 33 4.32 -0.10 13.14
C TYR A 33 3.88 -0.41 11.70
N VAL A 34 4.29 -1.54 11.15
CA VAL A 34 4.12 -1.87 9.73
C VAL A 34 3.06 -2.93 9.53
N LEU A 35 1.98 -2.54 8.87
CA LEU A 35 0.98 -3.47 8.34
C LEU A 35 1.28 -3.77 6.88
N VAL A 36 1.14 -5.02 6.46
CA VAL A 36 1.10 -5.38 5.04
C VAL A 36 -0.31 -5.82 4.69
N ASN A 37 -0.86 -5.30 3.59
CA ASN A 37 -2.06 -5.84 2.98
C ASN A 37 -1.73 -6.40 1.60
N MET A 38 -2.13 -7.65 1.36
CA MET A 38 -1.81 -8.36 0.14
C MET A 38 -2.94 -9.30 -0.26
N VAL A 39 -3.19 -9.41 -1.55
CA VAL A 39 -4.08 -10.42 -2.13
C VAL A 39 -3.28 -11.38 -3.00
N VAL A 40 -3.59 -12.66 -2.92
CA VAL A 40 -2.99 -13.71 -3.75
C VAL A 40 -4.08 -14.62 -4.32
N SER A 41 -3.82 -15.22 -5.47
CA SER A 41 -4.65 -16.32 -5.99
C SER A 41 -4.46 -17.59 -5.16
N ALA A 42 -5.35 -18.57 -5.32
CA ALA A 42 -5.24 -19.87 -4.62
C ALA A 42 -3.95 -20.64 -4.97
N ASP A 43 -3.35 -20.37 -6.11
CA ASP A 43 -2.06 -20.90 -6.55
C ASP A 43 -0.87 -19.95 -6.25
N GLY A 44 -1.07 -18.95 -5.38
CA GLY A 44 -0.01 -18.10 -4.82
C GLY A 44 0.47 -16.97 -5.73
N LYS A 45 -0.25 -16.62 -6.79
CA LYS A 45 0.12 -15.51 -7.67
C LYS A 45 -0.38 -14.17 -7.13
N THR A 46 0.46 -13.14 -7.27
CA THR A 46 0.16 -11.76 -6.83
C THR A 46 -0.30 -10.86 -7.97
N VAL A 47 -0.23 -11.36 -9.20
CA VAL A 47 -0.63 -10.63 -10.41
C VAL A 47 -1.34 -11.53 -11.41
N ILE A 48 -2.28 -10.96 -12.17
CA ILE A 48 -2.92 -11.53 -13.35
C ILE A 48 -2.58 -10.63 -14.53
N GLN A 49 -1.98 -11.18 -15.58
CA GLN A 49 -1.59 -10.40 -16.79
C GLN A 49 -0.79 -9.11 -16.46
N GLY A 50 0.07 -9.18 -15.45
CA GLY A 50 0.97 -8.09 -15.07
C GLY A 50 0.37 -7.03 -14.13
N THR A 51 -0.84 -7.24 -13.61
CA THR A 51 -1.49 -6.36 -12.64
C THR A 51 -2.16 -7.17 -11.52
N GLU A 52 -2.31 -6.58 -10.34
CA GLU A 52 -3.11 -7.15 -9.25
C GLU A 52 -4.63 -7.05 -9.47
N ARG A 53 -5.05 -6.28 -10.47
CA ARG A 53 -6.48 -6.08 -10.77
C ARG A 53 -7.16 -7.39 -11.10
N GLY A 54 -8.32 -7.61 -10.45
CA GLY A 54 -9.12 -8.82 -10.63
C GLY A 54 -8.76 -9.96 -9.67
N LEU A 55 -7.69 -9.86 -8.86
CA LEU A 55 -7.44 -10.78 -7.76
C LEU A 55 -8.36 -10.52 -6.57
N GLY A 56 -8.44 -9.26 -6.12
CA GLY A 56 -9.28 -8.85 -5.00
C GLY A 56 -10.76 -8.78 -5.37
N SER A 57 -11.62 -9.17 -4.43
CA SER A 57 -13.07 -8.98 -4.51
C SER A 57 -13.44 -7.54 -4.12
N PRO A 58 -14.71 -7.10 -4.36
CA PRO A 58 -15.22 -5.84 -3.80
C PRO A 58 -15.09 -5.78 -2.26
N THR A 59 -15.25 -6.90 -1.56
CA THR A 59 -15.05 -6.99 -0.10
C THR A 59 -13.59 -6.73 0.27
N ASP A 60 -12.63 -7.29 -0.45
CA ASP A 60 -11.20 -7.06 -0.24
C ASP A 60 -10.85 -5.58 -0.41
N GLN A 61 -11.41 -4.92 -1.42
CA GLN A 61 -11.23 -3.48 -1.63
C GLN A 61 -11.80 -2.64 -0.47
N LEU A 62 -12.97 -2.99 0.05
CA LEU A 62 -13.54 -2.32 1.22
C LEU A 62 -12.64 -2.50 2.45
N LEU A 63 -12.14 -3.71 2.70
CA LEU A 63 -11.22 -3.99 3.80
C LEU A 63 -9.90 -3.24 3.66
N LEU A 64 -9.36 -3.11 2.45
CA LEU A 64 -8.20 -2.28 2.16
C LEU A 64 -8.43 -0.82 2.57
N HIS A 65 -9.58 -0.23 2.20
CA HIS A 65 -9.92 1.14 2.57
C HIS A 65 -10.11 1.29 4.10
N GLU A 66 -10.68 0.28 4.76
CA GLU A 66 -10.77 0.24 6.22
C GLU A 66 -9.38 0.20 6.87
N LEU A 67 -8.42 -0.58 6.34
CA LEU A 67 -7.02 -0.57 6.81
C LEU A 67 -6.34 0.77 6.56
N ARG A 68 -6.52 1.37 5.39
CA ARG A 68 -6.00 2.72 5.09
C ARG A 68 -6.49 3.76 6.09
N SER A 69 -7.71 3.59 6.66
CA SER A 69 -8.25 4.52 7.63
C SER A 69 -7.45 4.58 8.94
N HIS A 70 -6.64 3.60 9.24
CA HIS A 70 -5.76 3.58 10.42
C HIS A 70 -4.35 4.16 10.12
N ALA A 71 -3.88 4.02 8.87
CA ALA A 71 -2.52 4.37 8.49
C ALA A 71 -2.25 5.88 8.51
N ASP A 72 -1.04 6.29 8.88
CA ASP A 72 -0.54 7.65 8.66
C ASP A 72 0.05 7.79 7.28
N VAL A 73 0.70 6.73 6.79
CA VAL A 73 1.30 6.63 5.46
C VAL A 73 0.86 5.34 4.78
N VAL A 74 0.53 5.42 3.48
CA VAL A 74 0.29 4.28 2.59
C VAL A 74 1.44 4.20 1.61
N LEU A 75 2.19 3.09 1.64
CA LEU A 75 3.40 2.89 0.85
C LEU A 75 3.18 1.89 -0.28
N ASN A 76 3.57 2.30 -1.48
CA ASN A 76 3.62 1.45 -2.66
C ASN A 76 5.00 1.49 -3.33
N GLY A 77 5.37 0.44 -4.04
CA GLY A 77 6.56 0.42 -4.88
C GLY A 77 6.32 1.08 -6.25
N ALA A 78 7.39 1.59 -6.86
CA ALA A 78 7.33 2.19 -8.19
C ALA A 78 6.77 1.23 -9.27
N GLY A 79 6.97 -0.07 -9.11
CA GLY A 79 6.38 -1.10 -9.99
C GLY A 79 4.86 -1.08 -9.97
N THR A 80 4.25 -1.06 -8.79
CA THR A 80 2.80 -0.98 -8.58
C THR A 80 2.25 0.33 -9.16
N LEU A 81 2.93 1.46 -8.89
CA LEU A 81 2.54 2.74 -9.47
C LEU A 81 2.50 2.70 -11.01
N ARG A 82 3.49 2.09 -11.66
CA ARG A 82 3.51 1.97 -13.13
C ARG A 82 2.43 1.01 -13.67
N ALA A 83 2.14 -0.07 -12.94
CA ALA A 83 1.19 -1.09 -13.40
C ALA A 83 -0.27 -0.67 -13.21
N SER A 84 -0.60 -0.03 -12.10
CA SER A 84 -2.00 0.17 -11.66
C SER A 84 -2.32 1.59 -11.24
N GLY A 85 -1.29 2.43 -11.10
CA GLY A 85 -1.41 3.71 -10.40
C GLY A 85 -1.55 3.51 -8.90
N THR A 86 -1.52 4.60 -8.14
CA THR A 86 -1.73 4.55 -6.68
C THR A 86 -2.32 5.84 -6.13
N SER A 87 -2.96 5.74 -4.98
CA SER A 87 -3.41 6.88 -4.18
C SER A 87 -3.57 6.42 -2.73
N SER A 88 -3.70 7.37 -1.81
CA SER A 88 -4.05 7.11 -0.41
C SER A 88 -5.53 7.33 -0.10
N ARG A 89 -6.37 7.50 -1.11
CA ARG A 89 -7.81 7.75 -0.94
C ARG A 89 -8.49 6.57 -0.26
N LEU A 90 -9.51 6.90 0.51
CA LEU A 90 -10.37 5.93 1.20
C LEU A 90 -11.64 5.64 0.42
N ASP A 91 -12.03 6.57 -0.47
CA ASP A 91 -13.26 6.53 -1.27
C ASP A 91 -14.54 6.28 -0.41
N ASP A 92 -14.47 6.65 0.87
CA ASP A 92 -15.55 6.55 1.87
C ASP A 92 -15.45 7.70 2.87
N ILE A 93 -16.40 8.62 2.83
CA ILE A 93 -16.45 9.80 3.71
C ILE A 93 -16.54 9.40 5.18
N ALA A 94 -17.21 8.30 5.52
CA ALA A 94 -17.32 7.84 6.90
C ALA A 94 -15.95 7.40 7.45
N LEU A 95 -15.11 6.78 6.63
CA LEU A 95 -13.73 6.44 7.02
C LEU A 95 -12.86 7.69 7.20
N GLU A 96 -13.03 8.70 6.35
CA GLU A 96 -12.34 9.98 6.50
C GLU A 96 -12.74 10.68 7.80
N GLU A 97 -14.03 10.69 8.14
CA GLU A 97 -14.53 11.25 9.41
C GLU A 97 -14.02 10.49 10.64
N ILE A 98 -13.89 9.16 10.55
CA ILE A 98 -13.29 8.34 11.63
C ILE A 98 -11.85 8.79 11.86
N ARG A 99 -11.06 9.03 10.81
CA ARG A 99 -9.69 9.52 10.91
C ARG A 99 -9.63 10.88 11.61
N VAL A 100 -10.45 11.83 11.17
CA VAL A 100 -10.49 13.18 11.77
C VAL A 100 -10.85 13.12 13.25
N ARG A 101 -11.83 12.29 13.65
CA ARG A 101 -12.18 12.08 15.07
C ARG A 101 -11.03 11.48 15.89
N LYS A 102 -10.15 10.70 15.27
CA LYS A 102 -8.92 10.16 15.87
C LYS A 102 -7.75 11.15 15.85
N GLY A 103 -7.95 12.39 15.43
CA GLY A 103 -6.91 13.42 15.33
C GLY A 103 -5.95 13.25 14.15
N LYS A 104 -6.30 12.41 13.17
CA LYS A 104 -5.50 12.21 11.94
C LYS A 104 -5.94 13.16 10.83
N ALA A 105 -5.06 13.38 9.85
CA ALA A 105 -5.45 14.02 8.59
C ALA A 105 -6.57 13.24 7.90
N ARG A 106 -7.41 13.92 7.12
CA ARG A 106 -8.53 13.30 6.39
C ARG A 106 -8.10 12.12 5.54
N LEU A 107 -6.98 12.23 4.85
CA LEU A 107 -6.37 11.15 4.06
C LEU A 107 -4.96 10.85 4.57
N PRO A 108 -4.47 9.61 4.46
CA PRO A 108 -3.07 9.29 4.71
C PRO A 108 -2.14 9.94 3.68
N ILE A 109 -0.87 10.10 4.03
CA ILE A 109 0.16 10.47 3.06
C ILE A 109 0.40 9.26 2.13
N ALA A 110 0.39 9.50 0.82
CA ALA A 110 0.84 8.48 -0.14
C ALA A 110 2.36 8.48 -0.23
N ALA A 111 2.99 7.31 -0.18
CA ALA A 111 4.43 7.18 -0.30
C ALA A 111 4.82 6.23 -1.44
N ILE A 112 5.88 6.57 -2.16
CA ILE A 112 6.49 5.71 -3.19
C ILE A 112 7.97 5.56 -2.89
N LEU A 113 8.47 4.32 -3.00
CA LEU A 113 9.91 4.04 -3.04
C LEU A 113 10.32 3.66 -4.47
N SER A 114 11.34 4.34 -5.00
CA SER A 114 11.90 4.07 -6.32
C SER A 114 13.43 4.09 -6.31
N SER A 115 14.03 3.01 -6.76
CA SER A 115 15.49 2.92 -6.95
C SER A 115 15.98 3.58 -8.23
N SER A 116 15.13 3.74 -9.25
CA SER A 116 15.50 4.31 -10.56
C SER A 116 14.98 5.73 -10.78
N GLY A 117 13.95 6.16 -10.03
CA GLY A 117 13.23 7.40 -10.29
C GLY A 117 12.39 7.38 -11.57
N ASP A 118 12.26 6.23 -12.23
CA ASP A 118 11.39 6.08 -13.40
C ASP A 118 9.93 5.95 -12.96
N LEU A 119 9.22 7.10 -12.95
CA LEU A 119 7.88 7.25 -12.41
C LEU A 119 6.97 7.92 -13.45
N PRO A 120 5.70 7.47 -13.57
CA PRO A 120 4.72 8.05 -14.48
C PRO A 120 4.18 9.36 -13.90
N LEU A 121 4.82 10.50 -14.19
CA LEU A 121 4.49 11.81 -13.61
C LEU A 121 3.10 12.32 -13.97
N GLY A 122 2.43 11.72 -14.96
CA GLY A 122 1.02 11.97 -15.27
C GLY A 122 0.03 11.21 -14.38
N ASP A 123 0.51 10.31 -13.51
CA ASP A 123 -0.35 9.57 -12.59
C ASP A 123 -0.99 10.46 -11.52
N ARG A 124 -2.09 9.97 -10.95
CA ARG A 124 -2.84 10.63 -9.88
C ARG A 124 -1.96 10.97 -8.67
N LEU A 125 -0.97 10.15 -8.35
CA LEU A 125 -0.01 10.44 -7.29
C LEU A 125 0.62 11.83 -7.46
N PHE A 126 0.92 12.24 -8.69
CA PHE A 126 1.60 13.51 -8.99
C PHE A 126 0.63 14.65 -9.34
N THR A 127 -0.54 14.34 -9.89
CA THR A 127 -1.49 15.34 -10.41
C THR A 127 -2.60 15.72 -9.44
N ALA A 128 -3.06 14.82 -8.58
CA ALA A 128 -4.07 15.12 -7.57
C ALA A 128 -3.52 16.04 -6.47
N ARG A 129 -4.41 16.82 -5.83
CA ARG A 129 -4.05 17.79 -4.77
C ARG A 129 -4.85 17.61 -3.48
N ASP A 130 -5.69 16.59 -3.43
CA ASP A 130 -6.55 16.26 -2.30
C ASP A 130 -5.87 15.42 -1.22
N PHE A 131 -4.67 14.88 -1.50
CA PHE A 131 -3.83 14.17 -0.53
C PHE A 131 -2.36 14.54 -0.69
N ASP A 132 -1.62 14.42 0.39
CA ASP A 132 -0.17 14.62 0.41
C ASP A 132 0.55 13.36 -0.10
N ALA A 133 1.72 13.58 -0.73
CA ALA A 133 2.55 12.48 -1.18
C ALA A 133 4.04 12.77 -0.99
N VAL A 134 4.81 11.71 -0.70
CA VAL A 134 6.26 11.73 -0.59
C VAL A 134 6.88 10.66 -1.50
N VAL A 135 7.92 11.04 -2.21
CA VAL A 135 8.68 10.13 -3.09
C VAL A 135 10.05 9.90 -2.47
N TYR A 136 10.34 8.66 -2.14
CA TYR A 136 11.65 8.22 -1.69
C TYR A 136 12.45 7.73 -2.89
N LEU A 137 13.61 8.31 -3.12
CA LEU A 137 14.51 7.96 -4.20
C LEU A 137 15.83 7.43 -3.64
N ALA A 138 16.32 6.34 -4.20
CA ALA A 138 17.69 5.91 -3.90
C ALA A 138 18.70 7.03 -4.21
N ALA A 139 19.74 7.14 -3.42
CA ALA A 139 20.79 8.16 -3.59
C ALA A 139 21.48 8.09 -4.96
N SER A 140 21.44 6.93 -5.61
CA SER A 140 21.97 6.72 -6.97
C SER A 140 21.16 7.37 -8.09
N VAL A 141 19.92 7.80 -7.85
CA VAL A 141 19.08 8.50 -8.85
C VAL A 141 19.71 9.87 -9.15
N SER A 142 19.77 10.28 -10.42
CA SER A 142 20.34 11.57 -10.81
C SER A 142 19.59 12.76 -10.18
N ASN A 143 20.31 13.87 -9.98
CA ASN A 143 19.71 15.10 -9.45
C ASN A 143 18.64 15.65 -10.41
N GLU A 144 18.92 15.67 -11.71
CA GLU A 144 17.98 16.09 -12.74
C GLU A 144 16.63 15.36 -12.63
N ARG A 145 16.67 14.03 -12.44
CA ARG A 145 15.45 13.24 -12.28
C ARG A 145 14.73 13.54 -10.98
N ALA A 146 15.46 13.72 -9.88
CA ALA A 146 14.88 14.10 -8.59
C ALA A 146 14.21 15.49 -8.68
N GLU A 147 14.85 16.46 -9.33
CA GLU A 147 14.32 17.81 -9.57
C GLU A 147 13.04 17.77 -10.44
N THR A 148 13.05 16.95 -11.50
CA THR A 148 11.87 16.75 -12.36
C THR A 148 10.68 16.20 -11.56
N ILE A 149 10.93 15.26 -10.64
CA ILE A 149 9.88 14.71 -9.76
C ILE A 149 9.42 15.79 -8.77
N ALA A 150 10.35 16.52 -8.14
CA ALA A 150 10.02 17.59 -7.20
C ALA A 150 9.23 18.74 -7.85
N ALA A 151 9.48 19.02 -9.13
CA ALA A 151 8.73 20.02 -9.90
C ALA A 151 7.23 19.71 -10.05
N THR A 152 6.81 18.46 -9.81
CA THR A 152 5.39 18.12 -9.70
C THR A 152 4.73 18.68 -8.44
N GLY A 153 5.49 19.24 -7.50
CA GLY A 153 5.04 19.74 -6.20
C GLY A 153 4.95 18.67 -5.12
N ARG A 154 5.45 17.44 -5.37
CA ARG A 154 5.54 16.40 -4.35
C ARG A 154 6.86 16.47 -3.61
N SER A 155 6.83 16.14 -2.32
CA SER A 155 8.05 16.04 -1.50
C SER A 155 8.92 14.90 -2.01
N VAL A 156 10.21 15.17 -2.15
CA VAL A 156 11.20 14.16 -2.56
C VAL A 156 12.23 14.01 -1.46
N TYR A 157 12.48 12.79 -1.04
CA TYR A 157 13.48 12.46 -0.04
C TYR A 157 14.44 11.40 -0.59
N ARG A 158 15.74 11.61 -0.39
CA ARG A 158 16.77 10.68 -0.87
C ARG A 158 17.20 9.75 0.26
N VAL A 159 17.21 8.46 -0.03
CA VAL A 159 17.62 7.42 0.91
C VAL A 159 18.92 6.74 0.44
N PRO A 160 19.80 6.32 1.35
CA PRO A 160 21.04 5.66 0.99
C PRO A 160 20.80 4.40 0.15
N THR A 161 21.54 4.27 -0.96
CA THR A 161 21.47 3.07 -1.81
C THR A 161 21.94 1.84 -1.04
N GLY A 162 21.18 0.75 -1.10
CA GLY A 162 21.42 -0.48 -0.35
C GLY A 162 20.90 -0.48 1.09
N ASN A 163 20.31 0.63 1.56
CA ASN A 163 19.68 0.74 2.88
C ASN A 163 18.37 1.56 2.80
N GLU A 164 17.68 1.45 1.66
CA GLU A 164 16.57 2.32 1.32
C GLU A 164 15.41 2.19 2.32
N VAL A 165 15.00 0.94 2.63
CA VAL A 165 13.82 0.68 3.46
C VAL A 165 14.04 1.12 4.91
N PRO A 166 15.13 0.73 5.61
CA PRO A 166 15.38 1.20 6.97
C PRO A 166 15.46 2.73 7.07
N ALA A 167 16.19 3.39 6.15
CA ALA A 167 16.32 4.84 6.15
C ALA A 167 15.00 5.57 5.87
N MET A 168 14.18 5.03 4.99
CA MET A 168 12.82 5.54 4.73
C MET A 168 11.95 5.43 5.97
N LEU A 169 11.95 4.30 6.66
CA LEU A 169 11.16 4.09 7.87
C LEU A 169 11.58 5.03 9.00
N ALA A 170 12.89 5.21 9.21
CA ALA A 170 13.41 6.19 10.17
C ALA A 170 12.91 7.60 9.85
N HIS A 171 13.02 8.05 8.59
CA HIS A 171 12.50 9.35 8.16
C HIS A 171 10.99 9.47 8.37
N MET A 172 10.21 8.43 8.02
CA MET A 172 8.76 8.43 8.27
C MET A 172 8.45 8.60 9.75
N ARG A 173 9.20 7.92 10.62
CA ARG A 173 9.02 7.99 12.07
C ARG A 173 9.39 9.35 12.63
N GLU A 174 10.55 9.87 12.27
CA GLU A 174 11.16 11.08 12.85
C GLU A 174 10.59 12.37 12.25
N THR A 175 10.37 12.40 10.93
CA THR A 175 10.01 13.63 10.22
C THR A 175 8.50 13.72 9.92
N LEU A 176 7.88 12.59 9.53
CA LEU A 176 6.44 12.57 9.23
C LEU A 176 5.59 12.20 10.45
N ALA A 177 6.20 11.96 11.61
CA ALA A 177 5.53 11.47 12.82
C ALA A 177 4.65 10.24 12.57
N CYS A 178 5.00 9.42 11.56
CA CYS A 178 4.27 8.23 11.20
C CYS A 178 4.32 7.21 12.33
N GLN A 179 3.18 6.80 12.81
CA GLN A 179 3.04 5.75 13.81
C GLN A 179 2.68 4.41 13.18
N LEU A 180 1.81 4.44 12.16
CA LEU A 180 1.33 3.26 11.47
C LEU A 180 1.48 3.43 9.96
N LEU A 181 2.28 2.52 9.37
CA LEU A 181 2.52 2.41 7.94
C LEU A 181 1.70 1.25 7.38
N LEU A 182 0.94 1.48 6.32
CA LEU A 182 0.33 0.43 5.51
C LEU A 182 1.15 0.22 4.23
N LEU A 183 1.76 -0.95 4.11
CA LEU A 183 2.49 -1.39 2.92
C LEU A 183 1.52 -2.17 2.01
N GLU A 184 1.24 -1.63 0.83
CA GLU A 184 0.38 -2.25 -0.18
C GLU A 184 1.16 -2.95 -1.31
N GLY A 185 2.47 -2.99 -1.17
CA GLY A 185 3.32 -3.74 -2.09
C GLY A 185 3.90 -2.86 -3.23
N GLY A 186 4.42 -3.38 -4.33
CA GLY A 186 4.38 -4.73 -4.88
C GLY A 186 5.38 -5.75 -4.32
N PRO A 187 5.45 -6.90 -4.96
CA PRO A 187 6.17 -8.07 -4.43
C PRO A 187 7.64 -7.80 -4.12
N MET A 188 8.34 -7.03 -4.95
CA MET A 188 9.75 -6.69 -4.69
C MET A 188 9.92 -5.86 -3.42
N LEU A 189 9.06 -4.86 -3.22
CA LEU A 189 9.11 -4.03 -2.01
C LEU A 189 8.74 -4.84 -0.78
N ASN A 190 7.70 -5.66 -0.85
CA ASN A 190 7.34 -6.58 0.24
C ASN A 190 8.51 -7.51 0.59
N GLY A 191 9.22 -8.03 -0.42
CA GLY A 191 10.42 -8.86 -0.24
C GLY A 191 11.53 -8.15 0.55
N GLU A 192 11.74 -6.84 0.34
CA GLU A 192 12.70 -6.05 1.12
C GLU A 192 12.26 -5.94 2.59
N PHE A 193 10.97 -5.69 2.86
CA PHE A 193 10.46 -5.63 4.22
C PHE A 193 10.58 -6.98 4.94
N PHE A 194 10.29 -8.09 4.26
CA PHE A 194 10.47 -9.44 4.81
C PHE A 194 11.94 -9.74 5.10
N ARG A 195 12.85 -9.38 4.17
CA ARG A 195 14.30 -9.64 4.34
C ARG A 195 14.86 -8.94 5.57
N HIS A 196 14.34 -7.76 5.89
CA HIS A 196 14.77 -6.97 7.04
C HIS A 196 13.95 -7.21 8.31
N ALA A 197 12.99 -8.16 8.31
CA ALA A 197 12.08 -8.43 9.43
C ALA A 197 11.35 -7.17 9.94
N LEU A 198 10.83 -6.35 9.02
CA LEU A 198 10.24 -5.04 9.31
C LEU A 198 8.70 -5.05 9.24
N ILE A 199 8.07 -6.21 9.25
CA ILE A 199 6.62 -6.37 9.20
C ILE A 199 6.13 -6.77 10.58
N ASP A 200 5.14 -6.06 11.11
CA ASP A 200 4.54 -6.33 12.41
C ASP A 200 3.24 -7.13 12.27
N GLU A 201 2.40 -6.82 11.28
CA GLU A 201 1.18 -7.58 10.97
C GLU A 201 0.99 -7.76 9.47
N PHE A 202 0.37 -8.88 9.11
CA PHE A 202 0.16 -9.27 7.72
C PHE A 202 -1.31 -9.64 7.46
N PHE A 203 -1.97 -8.85 6.63
CA PHE A 203 -3.33 -9.10 6.16
C PHE A 203 -3.26 -9.76 4.79
N LEU A 204 -3.63 -11.01 4.71
CA LEU A 204 -3.58 -11.80 3.48
C LEU A 204 -4.99 -12.21 3.06
N THR A 205 -5.40 -11.75 1.89
CA THR A 205 -6.58 -12.25 1.19
C THR A 205 -6.17 -13.35 0.22
N ILE A 206 -6.78 -14.52 0.32
CA ILE A 206 -6.63 -15.61 -0.64
C ILE A 206 -7.86 -15.60 -1.54
N SER A 207 -7.66 -15.22 -2.80
CA SER A 207 -8.71 -15.26 -3.82
C SER A 207 -8.95 -16.71 -4.27
N ALA A 208 -10.20 -17.08 -4.47
CA ALA A 208 -10.58 -18.42 -4.97
C ALA A 208 -10.25 -18.63 -6.47
N LEU A 209 -9.39 -17.79 -7.03
CA LEU A 209 -8.95 -17.88 -8.42
C LEU A 209 -7.67 -18.72 -8.54
N ILE A 210 -7.59 -19.50 -9.61
CA ILE A 210 -6.36 -20.17 -10.03
C ILE A 210 -5.94 -19.50 -11.35
N THR A 211 -4.80 -18.85 -11.34
CA THR A 211 -4.33 -18.07 -12.50
C THR A 211 -3.43 -18.89 -13.42
N GLY A 212 -2.78 -19.94 -12.89
CA GLY A 212 -1.83 -20.75 -13.64
C GLY A 212 -0.59 -19.97 -14.11
N GLY A 213 0.17 -20.55 -15.05
CA GLY A 213 1.37 -19.94 -15.64
C GLY A 213 2.63 -20.10 -14.78
N ASP A 214 3.79 -19.81 -15.38
CA ASP A 214 5.12 -20.09 -14.80
C ASP A 214 5.69 -18.92 -13.96
N ARG A 215 5.01 -17.76 -13.91
CA ARG A 215 5.49 -16.57 -13.19
C ARG A 215 4.65 -16.27 -11.97
N VAL A 216 5.34 -16.03 -10.88
CA VAL A 216 4.78 -15.54 -9.62
C VAL A 216 4.55 -14.02 -9.69
#